data_7703b5d8a0783f3f1c3a8b1187a0a1e1
#
_entry.id   7703b5d8a0783f3f1c3a8b1187a0a1e1
#
_cell.length_a   1.000
_cell.length_b   1.000
_cell.length_c   1.000
_cell.angle_alpha   90.00
_cell.angle_beta   90.00
_cell.angle_gamma   90.00
#
_symmetry.space_group_name_H-M   'P 1'
#
loop_
_entity.id
_entity.type
_entity.pdbx_description
1 polymer ?
#
loop_
_entity_poly.entity_id
_entity_poly.type
_entity_poly.pdbx_seq_one_letter_code
_entity_poly.pdbx_strand_id
1 'polypeptide(L)'
;MCYAGGEDVVREDQMPIVDQSAQRPIGTKLSRRAALGAAASVIASPALAEECHIGPPDHPQGPNVWMNLDQVEVDAAYDQSFYAPLGRQIIARAVSNSELTRKRLGPPQRQSYGSTDIEKLDIFRTKHPKAPIFLFIHGGAWLHGSAKDYAYAAETYVNAGAHYVVPDFVSVDKANGDLRVMAEQVRRAIAWTYKNAASFDGDPERLYIGGHSSGGHLCGVALVTDWQKQFGLPPNILKGGACMSGMYDMKPVRLSKRGDYVHFNDEMEQAMSSQRHLDQIRVPVVVTYGTNETPEFQRQNRDFAAALKAAGKPVELIEAKNYNHFEMMESVGHPYGPNGRAGLAMMKLNAA
;
A
#
# COMPACT_ATOMS: atom_id res chain seq x y z
N MET A 1 -22.69 10.77 -14.26
CA MET A 1 -22.33 11.61 -15.43
C MET A 1 -21.06 11.02 -16.03
N CYS A 2 -21.23 10.27 -17.10
CA CYS A 2 -20.13 9.71 -17.87
C CYS A 2 -19.52 10.82 -18.73
N TYR A 3 -18.23 11.11 -18.56
CA TYR A 3 -17.52 12.02 -19.46
C TYR A 3 -16.86 11.23 -20.58
N ALA A 4 -17.33 11.50 -21.81
CA ALA A 4 -16.63 11.14 -23.04
C ALA A 4 -15.46 12.12 -23.25
N GLY A 5 -14.36 11.60 -23.80
CA GLY A 5 -13.13 12.34 -24.01
C GLY A 5 -13.23 13.49 -25.01
N GLY A 6 -12.46 14.52 -24.76
CA GLY A 6 -12.14 15.63 -25.64
C GLY A 6 -10.96 16.37 -25.06
N GLU A 7 -9.84 16.36 -25.77
CA GLU A 7 -8.66 17.16 -25.45
C GLU A 7 -8.98 18.63 -25.72
N ASP A 8 -8.90 19.47 -24.69
CA ASP A 8 -8.72 20.92 -24.86
C ASP A 8 -7.74 21.45 -23.81
N VAL A 9 -6.61 21.94 -24.32
CA VAL A 9 -5.57 22.62 -23.60
C VAL A 9 -6.07 24.04 -23.26
N VAL A 10 -6.35 24.30 -21.99
CA VAL A 10 -6.64 25.65 -21.49
C VAL A 10 -5.37 26.25 -20.88
N ARG A 11 -4.92 27.34 -21.50
CA ARG A 11 -3.80 28.18 -21.02
C ARG A 11 -4.21 28.92 -19.75
N GLU A 12 -3.32 28.90 -18.77
CA GLU A 12 -3.32 29.84 -17.63
C GLU A 12 -3.09 31.25 -18.15
N ASP A 13 -4.13 32.10 -18.11
CA ASP A 13 -4.04 33.54 -17.90
C ASP A 13 -5.48 34.10 -17.87
N GLN A 14 -5.78 34.85 -16.80
CA GLN A 14 -6.97 35.66 -16.52
C GLN A 14 -8.02 35.08 -15.56
N MET A 15 -7.76 35.28 -14.27
CA MET A 15 -8.84 35.45 -13.28
C MET A 15 -8.89 36.91 -12.81
N PRO A 16 -10.08 37.57 -12.78
CA PRO A 16 -10.23 38.90 -12.22
C PRO A 16 -10.32 38.85 -10.70
N ILE A 17 -9.65 39.80 -10.09
CA ILE A 17 -9.64 40.07 -8.64
C ILE A 17 -11.04 40.60 -8.26
N VAL A 18 -11.71 39.94 -7.33
CA VAL A 18 -12.96 40.39 -6.72
C VAL A 18 -12.63 41.24 -5.49
N ASP A 19 -12.99 42.53 -5.59
CA ASP A 19 -12.89 43.53 -4.53
C ASP A 19 -13.85 43.21 -3.37
N GLN A 20 -13.32 43.07 -2.15
CA GLN A 20 -14.07 42.96 -0.90
C GLN A 20 -14.19 44.31 -0.22
N SER A 21 -15.15 45.14 -0.65
CA SER A 21 -15.56 46.27 0.17
C SER A 21 -17.02 46.67 -0.10
N ALA A 22 -17.97 46.07 0.66
CA ALA A 22 -19.25 46.73 0.95
C ALA A 22 -20.00 46.00 2.08
N GLN A 23 -19.77 46.42 3.31
CA GLN A 23 -20.67 46.19 4.43
C GLN A 23 -21.87 47.16 4.32
N ARG A 24 -23.10 46.63 4.39
CA ARG A 24 -24.27 47.38 4.88
C ARG A 24 -25.20 46.47 5.67
N PRO A 25 -25.67 46.90 6.86
CA PRO A 25 -26.61 46.14 7.67
C PRO A 25 -28.04 46.51 7.30
N ILE A 26 -28.94 45.53 7.20
CA ILE A 26 -30.38 45.78 7.21
C ILE A 26 -31.02 44.81 8.21
N GLY A 27 -31.43 45.38 9.34
CA GLY A 27 -32.34 44.76 10.24
C GLY A 27 -33.78 44.95 9.74
N THR A 28 -34.55 43.90 9.67
CA THR A 28 -36.03 43.97 9.67
C THR A 28 -36.62 42.81 10.45
N LYS A 29 -37.33 43.21 11.50
CA LYS A 29 -38.21 42.35 12.27
C LYS A 29 -39.37 41.90 11.38
N LEU A 30 -39.59 40.62 11.23
CA LEU A 30 -40.81 40.05 10.65
C LEU A 30 -41.61 39.33 11.72
N SER A 31 -42.86 39.79 11.88
CA SER A 31 -43.92 39.33 12.77
C SER A 31 -44.39 37.92 12.46
N ARG A 32 -44.68 37.16 13.53
CA ARG A 32 -45.47 35.92 13.43
C ARG A 32 -46.93 36.25 13.10
N ARG A 33 -47.43 35.81 11.92
CA ARG A 33 -48.82 35.37 11.71
C ARG A 33 -49.01 34.82 10.31
N ALA A 34 -49.63 33.63 10.29
CA ALA A 34 -50.46 33.05 9.23
C ALA A 34 -49.82 32.72 7.85
N ALA A 35 -49.63 31.41 7.63
CA ALA A 35 -50.00 30.77 6.34
C ALA A 35 -50.27 29.30 6.60
N LEU A 36 -51.53 28.95 6.73
CA LEU A 36 -52.10 27.62 6.49
C LEU A 36 -52.18 27.39 5.01
N GLY A 37 -51.76 26.17 4.58
CA GLY A 37 -52.35 25.50 3.46
C GLY A 37 -51.61 25.63 2.11
N ALA A 38 -50.78 24.63 1.80
CA ALA A 38 -50.73 23.88 0.53
C ALA A 38 -49.73 22.75 0.70
N ALA A 39 -50.15 21.58 1.14
CA ALA A 39 -49.38 20.35 0.98
C ALA A 39 -49.32 20.01 -0.51
N ALA A 40 -48.30 20.49 -1.19
CA ALA A 40 -47.91 19.95 -2.47
C ALA A 40 -47.22 18.60 -2.19
N SER A 41 -47.94 17.51 -2.45
CA SER A 41 -47.39 16.16 -2.53
C SER A 41 -46.38 16.15 -3.67
N VAL A 42 -45.11 16.38 -3.37
CA VAL A 42 -44.03 16.04 -4.25
C VAL A 42 -43.98 14.51 -4.23
N ILE A 43 -44.58 13.88 -5.24
CA ILE A 43 -44.30 12.50 -5.59
C ILE A 43 -42.83 12.51 -6.01
N ALA A 44 -41.95 12.25 -5.07
CA ALA A 44 -40.56 11.90 -5.39
C ALA A 44 -40.66 10.58 -6.18
N SER A 45 -40.54 10.66 -7.50
CA SER A 45 -40.17 9.50 -8.31
C SER A 45 -38.90 8.92 -7.65
N PRO A 46 -38.87 7.63 -7.34
CA PRO A 46 -37.59 7.03 -6.98
C PRO A 46 -36.72 7.21 -8.22
N ALA A 47 -35.82 8.18 -8.20
CA ALA A 47 -34.68 8.13 -9.06
C ALA A 47 -34.02 6.79 -8.68
N LEU A 48 -34.10 5.83 -9.62
CA LEU A 48 -33.31 4.63 -9.58
C LEU A 48 -31.88 5.16 -9.41
N ALA A 49 -31.31 5.06 -8.19
CA ALA A 49 -29.91 5.17 -8.02
C ALA A 49 -29.36 4.07 -8.92
N GLU A 50 -28.81 4.43 -10.07
CA GLU A 50 -27.96 3.51 -10.82
C GLU A 50 -26.93 3.05 -9.80
N GLU A 51 -27.05 1.80 -9.36
CA GLU A 51 -26.00 1.18 -8.55
C GLU A 51 -24.73 1.31 -9.38
N CYS A 52 -23.80 2.15 -8.93
CA CYS A 52 -22.51 2.25 -9.59
C CYS A 52 -21.91 0.86 -9.57
N HIS A 53 -21.85 0.22 -10.72
CA HIS A 53 -21.20 -1.07 -10.88
C HIS A 53 -19.74 -0.93 -10.48
N ILE A 54 -19.38 -1.55 -9.34
CA ILE A 54 -17.99 -1.61 -8.85
C ILE A 54 -17.44 -2.93 -9.35
N GLY A 55 -16.59 -2.86 -10.37
CA GLY A 55 -15.99 -4.03 -10.99
C GLY A 55 -15.70 -3.82 -12.47
N PRO A 56 -15.11 -4.81 -13.13
CA PRO A 56 -14.92 -4.78 -14.57
C PRO A 56 -16.27 -4.76 -15.29
N PRO A 57 -16.34 -4.19 -16.51
CA PRO A 57 -17.57 -4.19 -17.30
C PRO A 57 -18.04 -5.62 -17.61
N ASP A 58 -19.34 -5.80 -17.72
CA ASP A 58 -19.94 -7.06 -18.13
C ASP A 58 -19.37 -7.52 -19.49
N HIS A 59 -19.08 -8.80 -19.61
CA HIS A 59 -18.58 -9.41 -20.85
C HIS A 59 -19.10 -10.86 -20.97
N PRO A 60 -19.16 -11.42 -22.18
CA PRO A 60 -19.46 -12.84 -22.35
C PRO A 60 -18.37 -13.71 -21.72
N GLN A 61 -18.81 -14.69 -20.91
CA GLN A 61 -17.89 -15.62 -20.24
C GLN A 61 -17.09 -16.44 -21.25
N GLY A 62 -15.76 -16.34 -21.14
CA GLY A 62 -14.79 -17.15 -21.91
C GLY A 62 -14.45 -18.48 -21.22
N PRO A 63 -13.50 -19.26 -21.76
CA PRO A 63 -12.95 -20.43 -21.08
C PRO A 63 -12.25 -20.05 -19.78
N ASN A 64 -12.46 -20.84 -18.73
CA ASN A 64 -11.80 -20.61 -17.45
C ASN A 64 -10.26 -20.76 -17.57
N VAL A 65 -9.54 -19.77 -17.08
CA VAL A 65 -8.06 -19.69 -17.03
C VAL A 65 -7.56 -19.96 -15.62
N TRP A 66 -8.28 -19.44 -14.63
CA TRP A 66 -7.95 -19.60 -13.21
C TRP A 66 -9.21 -19.78 -12.38
N MET A 67 -9.33 -20.93 -11.70
CA MET A 67 -10.56 -21.29 -10.96
C MET A 67 -11.80 -21.17 -11.87
N ASN A 68 -12.73 -20.29 -11.54
CA ASN A 68 -13.92 -19.98 -12.34
C ASN A 68 -13.81 -18.69 -13.16
N LEU A 69 -12.61 -18.10 -13.23
CA LEU A 69 -12.34 -16.85 -13.93
C LEU A 69 -11.82 -17.11 -15.35
N ASP A 70 -12.34 -16.40 -16.33
CA ASP A 70 -11.78 -16.35 -17.67
C ASP A 70 -10.61 -15.33 -17.77
N GLN A 71 -10.05 -15.12 -18.96
CA GLN A 71 -8.91 -14.24 -19.13
C GLN A 71 -9.24 -12.77 -18.80
N VAL A 72 -10.42 -12.29 -19.18
CA VAL A 72 -10.83 -10.90 -18.90
C VAL A 72 -10.96 -10.67 -17.39
N GLU A 73 -11.54 -11.63 -16.70
CA GLU A 73 -11.70 -11.59 -15.25
C GLU A 73 -10.36 -11.71 -14.50
N VAL A 74 -9.46 -12.59 -14.96
CA VAL A 74 -8.12 -12.72 -14.38
C VAL A 74 -7.30 -11.46 -14.58
N ASP A 75 -7.41 -10.80 -15.73
CA ASP A 75 -6.75 -9.53 -15.99
C ASP A 75 -7.28 -8.43 -15.08
N ALA A 76 -8.61 -8.32 -14.97
CA ALA A 76 -9.28 -7.36 -14.10
C ALA A 76 -9.02 -7.63 -12.60
N ALA A 77 -8.83 -8.88 -12.21
CA ALA A 77 -8.55 -9.26 -10.83
C ALA A 77 -7.27 -8.60 -10.26
N TYR A 78 -6.36 -8.18 -11.13
CA TYR A 78 -5.13 -7.48 -10.76
C TYR A 78 -5.11 -5.99 -11.15
N ASP A 79 -6.26 -5.44 -11.54
CA ASP A 79 -6.46 -4.01 -11.79
C ASP A 79 -7.40 -3.39 -10.73
N GLN A 80 -6.81 -2.67 -9.79
CA GLN A 80 -7.56 -2.03 -8.70
C GLN A 80 -8.35 -0.79 -9.15
N SER A 81 -8.15 -0.28 -10.37
CA SER A 81 -8.81 0.94 -10.85
C SER A 81 -10.33 0.79 -10.94
N PHE A 82 -10.83 -0.40 -11.24
CA PHE A 82 -12.27 -0.70 -11.27
C PHE A 82 -12.94 -0.61 -9.89
N TYR A 83 -12.17 -0.84 -8.83
CA TYR A 83 -12.64 -0.83 -7.44
C TYR A 83 -12.28 0.45 -6.69
N ALA A 84 -11.43 1.27 -7.26
CA ALA A 84 -10.93 2.51 -6.66
C ALA A 84 -10.85 3.64 -7.70
N PRO A 85 -11.99 4.22 -8.12
CA PRO A 85 -12.03 5.24 -9.17
C PRO A 85 -11.23 6.51 -8.80
N LEU A 86 -11.03 6.78 -7.51
CA LEU A 86 -10.21 7.89 -7.02
C LEU A 86 -8.75 7.49 -6.70
N GLY A 87 -8.30 6.31 -7.13
CA GLY A 87 -6.98 5.78 -6.81
C GLY A 87 -5.83 6.71 -7.19
N ARG A 88 -5.90 7.34 -8.37
CA ARG A 88 -4.87 8.29 -8.82
C ARG A 88 -4.77 9.52 -7.91
N GLN A 89 -5.90 10.04 -7.43
CA GLN A 89 -5.94 11.18 -6.51
C GLN A 89 -5.36 10.81 -5.15
N ILE A 90 -5.62 9.58 -4.66
CA ILE A 90 -5.04 9.08 -3.40
C ILE A 90 -3.52 8.95 -3.53
N ILE A 91 -3.02 8.40 -4.64
CA ILE A 91 -1.58 8.31 -4.92
C ILE A 91 -0.95 9.71 -4.96
N ALA A 92 -1.54 10.66 -5.69
CA ALA A 92 -1.05 12.03 -5.77
C ALA A 92 -1.01 12.72 -4.38
N ARG A 93 -2.04 12.48 -3.56
CA ARG A 93 -2.10 12.97 -2.17
C ARG A 93 -0.98 12.37 -1.31
N ALA A 94 -0.70 11.07 -1.44
CA ALA A 94 0.39 10.43 -0.72
C ALA A 94 1.76 11.01 -1.09
N VAL A 95 1.99 11.30 -2.38
CA VAL A 95 3.21 11.98 -2.86
C VAL A 95 3.32 13.39 -2.25
N SER A 96 2.24 14.20 -2.30
CA SER A 96 2.22 15.52 -1.69
C SER A 96 2.45 15.47 -0.17
N ASN A 97 1.83 14.52 0.52
CA ASN A 97 2.05 14.30 1.95
C ASN A 97 3.49 13.89 2.25
N SER A 98 4.13 13.12 1.36
CA SER A 98 5.55 12.76 1.49
C SER A 98 6.46 13.99 1.45
N GLU A 99 6.17 14.96 0.58
CA GLU A 99 6.89 16.23 0.53
C GLU A 99 6.68 17.06 1.81
N LEU A 100 5.45 17.13 2.30
CA LEU A 100 5.14 17.81 3.56
C LEU A 100 5.82 17.16 4.76
N THR A 101 5.83 15.83 4.83
CA THR A 101 6.53 15.08 5.88
C THR A 101 8.03 15.36 5.87
N ARG A 102 8.67 15.39 4.69
CA ARG A 102 10.09 15.77 4.57
C ARG A 102 10.35 17.21 5.03
N LYS A 103 9.41 18.12 4.81
CA LYS A 103 9.54 19.50 5.32
C LYS A 103 9.43 19.56 6.84
N ARG A 104 8.55 18.75 7.45
CA ARG A 104 8.33 18.75 8.92
C ARG A 104 9.41 17.99 9.68
N LEU A 105 9.78 16.80 9.23
CA LEU A 105 10.80 15.96 9.88
C LEU A 105 12.23 16.35 9.49
N GLY A 106 12.40 17.11 8.42
CA GLY A 106 13.68 17.32 7.74
C GLY A 106 14.02 16.21 6.75
N PRO A 107 15.12 16.37 5.98
CA PRO A 107 15.54 15.38 5.01
C PRO A 107 15.92 14.06 5.71
N PRO A 108 15.58 12.89 5.13
CA PRO A 108 16.02 11.62 5.67
C PRO A 108 17.53 11.46 5.54
N GLN A 109 18.11 10.62 6.39
CA GLN A 109 19.45 10.13 6.18
C GLN A 109 19.42 9.11 5.03
N ARG A 110 20.00 9.48 3.88
CA ARG A 110 20.05 8.61 2.71
C ARG A 110 21.33 7.81 2.69
N GLN A 111 21.24 6.49 2.57
CA GLN A 111 22.37 5.55 2.61
C GLN A 111 22.33 4.59 1.43
N SER A 112 23.49 4.18 0.93
CA SER A 112 23.61 3.10 -0.05
C SER A 112 23.66 1.75 0.67
N TYR A 113 22.86 0.79 0.22
CA TYR A 113 22.86 -0.57 0.73
C TYR A 113 23.45 -1.58 -0.28
N GLY A 114 23.77 -1.13 -1.47
CA GLY A 114 24.38 -1.91 -2.53
C GLY A 114 25.24 -1.07 -3.47
N SER A 115 25.65 -1.64 -4.59
CA SER A 115 26.63 -1.05 -5.50
C SER A 115 26.04 -0.23 -6.64
N THR A 116 24.74 -0.36 -6.92
CA THR A 116 24.07 0.38 -7.98
C THR A 116 23.45 1.68 -7.48
N ASP A 117 23.23 2.64 -8.35
CA ASP A 117 22.69 3.94 -7.98
C ASP A 117 21.29 3.89 -7.39
N ILE A 118 20.48 2.90 -7.74
CA ILE A 118 19.15 2.69 -7.17
C ILE A 118 19.19 2.08 -5.77
N GLU A 119 20.24 1.34 -5.41
CA GLU A 119 20.34 0.63 -4.14
C GLU A 119 20.64 1.59 -2.98
N LYS A 120 19.67 2.47 -2.70
CA LYS A 120 19.68 3.46 -1.62
C LYS A 120 18.42 3.32 -0.77
N LEU A 121 18.52 3.73 0.48
CA LEU A 121 17.37 3.79 1.39
C LEU A 121 17.34 5.12 2.14
N ASP A 122 16.14 5.56 2.45
CA ASP A 122 15.88 6.74 3.28
C ASP A 122 15.59 6.29 4.71
N ILE A 123 16.28 6.91 5.69
CA ILE A 123 16.08 6.66 7.12
C ILE A 123 15.53 7.92 7.77
N PHE A 124 14.30 7.87 8.25
CA PHE A 124 13.69 8.89 9.11
C PHE A 124 13.91 8.47 10.57
N ARG A 125 14.67 9.29 11.31
CA ARG A 125 15.12 8.92 12.65
C ARG A 125 14.21 9.49 13.72
N THR A 126 13.84 8.66 14.71
CA THR A 126 13.36 9.15 15.99
C THR A 126 14.53 9.57 16.88
N LYS A 127 14.24 10.35 17.94
CA LYS A 127 15.22 10.76 18.95
C LYS A 127 15.44 9.71 20.04
N HIS A 128 14.65 8.65 20.05
CA HIS A 128 14.78 7.58 21.05
C HIS A 128 16.02 6.73 20.76
N PRO A 129 16.89 6.51 21.77
CA PRO A 129 18.05 5.65 21.61
C PRO A 129 17.62 4.17 21.50
N LYS A 130 18.36 3.38 20.74
CA LYS A 130 18.07 1.96 20.52
C LYS A 130 16.60 1.73 20.10
N ALA A 131 16.12 2.57 19.18
CA ALA A 131 14.73 2.54 18.75
C ALA A 131 14.45 1.31 17.86
N PRO A 132 13.23 0.77 17.87
CA PRO A 132 12.81 -0.22 16.89
C PRO A 132 12.87 0.37 15.49
N ILE A 133 13.01 -0.52 14.50
CA ILE A 133 13.11 -0.14 13.10
C ILE A 133 11.95 -0.76 12.35
N PHE A 134 11.19 0.07 11.62
CA PHE A 134 10.20 -0.38 10.66
C PHE A 134 10.70 -0.10 9.24
N LEU A 135 11.10 -1.15 8.53
CA LEU A 135 11.47 -1.06 7.13
C LEU A 135 10.25 -1.33 6.27
N PHE A 136 9.85 -0.33 5.49
CA PHE A 136 8.66 -0.39 4.64
C PHE A 136 9.03 -0.58 3.17
N ILE A 137 8.51 -1.62 2.56
CA ILE A 137 8.71 -1.99 1.15
C ILE A 137 7.54 -1.41 0.35
N HIS A 138 7.82 -0.42 -0.50
CA HIS A 138 6.79 0.26 -1.26
C HIS A 138 6.15 -0.62 -2.34
N GLY A 139 4.91 -0.29 -2.69
CA GLY A 139 4.18 -0.87 -3.80
C GLY A 139 4.48 -0.19 -5.14
N GLY A 140 3.56 -0.36 -6.10
CA GLY A 140 3.63 0.23 -7.43
C GLY A 140 3.68 -0.80 -8.55
N ALA A 141 3.03 -1.95 -8.38
CA ALA A 141 2.93 -3.03 -9.36
C ALA A 141 4.28 -3.55 -9.89
N TRP A 142 5.35 -3.43 -9.07
CA TRP A 142 6.75 -3.70 -9.42
C TRP A 142 7.35 -2.78 -10.50
N LEU A 143 6.59 -1.82 -11.02
CA LEU A 143 7.00 -0.89 -12.09
C LEU A 143 7.30 0.51 -11.55
N HIS A 144 6.64 0.93 -10.48
CA HIS A 144 6.63 2.30 -9.99
C HIS A 144 6.93 2.37 -8.49
N GLY A 145 7.10 3.60 -8.01
CA GLY A 145 7.34 3.91 -6.61
C GLY A 145 8.80 4.23 -6.33
N SER A 146 9.01 4.98 -5.27
CA SER A 146 10.33 5.33 -4.75
C SER A 146 10.26 5.60 -3.25
N ALA A 147 11.38 5.51 -2.55
CA ALA A 147 11.46 5.89 -1.14
C ALA A 147 10.95 7.31 -0.90
N LYS A 148 11.16 8.20 -1.87
CA LYS A 148 10.69 9.60 -1.82
C LYS A 148 9.16 9.67 -1.72
N ASP A 149 8.44 8.86 -2.46
CA ASP A 149 6.98 8.91 -2.56
C ASP A 149 6.27 8.29 -1.35
N TYR A 150 7.00 7.51 -0.55
CA TYR A 150 6.48 6.81 0.63
C TYR A 150 6.96 7.39 1.96
N ALA A 151 7.52 8.61 1.96
CA ALA A 151 7.89 9.33 3.17
C ALA A 151 6.68 9.76 4.03
N TYR A 152 5.46 9.81 3.47
CA TYR A 152 4.24 10.23 4.18
C TYR A 152 3.97 9.43 5.46
N ALA A 153 4.40 8.17 5.51
CA ALA A 153 4.20 7.32 6.68
C ALA A 153 5.22 7.56 7.81
N ALA A 154 6.32 8.26 7.53
CA ALA A 154 7.43 8.41 8.48
C ALA A 154 7.00 9.07 9.80
N GLU A 155 6.12 10.07 9.78
CA GLU A 155 5.67 10.75 11.01
C GLU A 155 4.98 9.81 11.99
N THR A 156 4.17 8.90 11.49
CA THR A 156 3.47 7.89 12.32
C THR A 156 4.47 7.07 13.15
N TYR A 157 5.53 6.60 12.53
CA TYR A 157 6.50 5.74 13.19
C TYR A 157 7.52 6.52 14.01
N VAL A 158 8.00 7.64 13.49
CA VAL A 158 8.99 8.50 14.18
C VAL A 158 8.40 9.08 15.47
N ASN A 159 7.16 9.56 15.43
CA ASN A 159 6.48 10.09 16.63
C ASN A 159 6.20 8.99 17.65
N ALA A 160 5.88 7.78 17.20
CA ALA A 160 5.70 6.62 18.08
C ALA A 160 7.04 6.05 18.62
N GLY A 161 8.18 6.61 18.25
CA GLY A 161 9.50 6.23 18.75
C GLY A 161 10.20 5.14 17.96
N ALA A 162 9.84 4.91 16.69
CA ALA A 162 10.55 4.00 15.80
C ALA A 162 11.30 4.74 14.68
N HIS A 163 12.37 4.17 14.18
CA HIS A 163 12.94 4.59 12.90
C HIS A 163 12.09 4.04 11.76
N TYR A 164 11.85 4.88 10.76
CA TYR A 164 11.16 4.48 9.53
C TYR A 164 12.15 4.43 8.38
N VAL A 165 12.28 3.29 7.73
CA VAL A 165 13.24 3.03 6.66
C VAL A 165 12.50 2.64 5.40
N VAL A 166 12.83 3.26 4.27
CA VAL A 166 12.25 2.93 2.96
C VAL A 166 13.37 2.73 1.94
N PRO A 167 13.55 1.53 1.39
CA PRO A 167 14.50 1.30 0.31
C PRO A 167 13.92 1.69 -1.05
N ASP A 168 14.79 2.19 -1.94
CA ASP A 168 14.60 2.13 -3.37
C ASP A 168 15.16 0.81 -3.91
N PHE A 169 14.55 0.28 -4.95
CA PHE A 169 15.00 -0.92 -5.67
C PHE A 169 14.60 -0.83 -7.13
N VAL A 170 15.28 -1.61 -7.97
CA VAL A 170 15.06 -1.61 -9.42
C VAL A 170 13.62 -2.02 -9.75
N SER A 171 12.99 -1.37 -10.74
CA SER A 171 11.70 -1.81 -11.27
C SER A 171 11.87 -3.05 -12.16
N VAL A 172 10.81 -3.86 -12.27
CA VAL A 172 10.89 -5.15 -12.95
C VAL A 172 11.20 -5.03 -14.45
N ASP A 173 10.73 -3.97 -15.11
CA ASP A 173 11.06 -3.67 -16.51
C ASP A 173 12.57 -3.43 -16.70
N LYS A 174 13.21 -2.71 -15.78
CA LYS A 174 14.66 -2.49 -15.76
C LYS A 174 15.45 -3.73 -15.31
N ALA A 175 14.78 -4.67 -14.67
CA ALA A 175 15.31 -5.98 -14.29
C ALA A 175 15.03 -7.07 -15.33
N ASN A 176 14.72 -6.71 -16.57
CA ASN A 176 14.40 -7.66 -17.65
C ASN A 176 13.21 -8.59 -17.32
N GLY A 177 12.21 -8.11 -16.60
CA GLY A 177 11.05 -8.90 -16.20
C GLY A 177 11.31 -9.88 -15.04
N ASP A 178 12.48 -9.84 -14.40
CA ASP A 178 12.84 -10.78 -13.34
C ASP A 178 12.59 -10.18 -11.93
N LEU A 179 11.54 -10.66 -11.27
CA LEU A 179 11.20 -10.27 -9.89
C LEU A 179 12.27 -10.68 -8.86
N ARG A 180 13.09 -11.68 -9.17
CA ARG A 180 14.13 -12.17 -8.24
C ARG A 180 15.20 -11.11 -8.01
N VAL A 181 15.49 -10.29 -9.03
CA VAL A 181 16.43 -9.15 -8.89
C VAL A 181 15.91 -8.12 -7.89
N MET A 182 14.61 -7.75 -7.98
CA MET A 182 13.99 -6.84 -7.02
C MET A 182 14.01 -7.43 -5.60
N ALA A 183 13.59 -8.69 -5.47
CA ALA A 183 13.56 -9.38 -4.18
C ALA A 183 14.95 -9.45 -3.54
N GLU A 184 15.99 -9.67 -4.34
CA GLU A 184 17.36 -9.67 -3.86
C GLU A 184 17.82 -8.29 -3.36
N GLN A 185 17.45 -7.21 -4.05
CA GLN A 185 17.74 -5.85 -3.60
C GLN A 185 16.99 -5.53 -2.28
N VAL A 186 15.72 -5.93 -2.15
CA VAL A 186 14.97 -5.78 -0.89
C VAL A 186 15.64 -6.56 0.25
N ARG A 187 16.05 -7.81 0.01
CA ARG A 187 16.79 -8.59 1.00
C ARG A 187 18.10 -7.93 1.42
N ARG A 188 18.86 -7.39 0.46
CA ARG A 188 20.10 -6.63 0.75
C ARG A 188 19.82 -5.38 1.59
N ALA A 189 18.76 -4.64 1.29
CA ALA A 189 18.35 -3.49 2.09
C ALA A 189 18.01 -3.86 3.54
N ILE A 190 17.29 -4.97 3.74
CA ILE A 190 16.99 -5.51 5.07
C ILE A 190 18.27 -5.94 5.79
N ALA A 191 19.16 -6.70 5.12
CA ALA A 191 20.43 -7.15 5.67
C ALA A 191 21.33 -5.97 6.03
N TRP A 192 21.40 -4.94 5.20
CA TRP A 192 22.12 -3.71 5.45
C TRP A 192 21.57 -2.99 6.68
N THR A 193 20.24 -2.84 6.76
CA THR A 193 19.57 -2.19 7.89
C THR A 193 19.88 -2.90 9.20
N TYR A 194 19.84 -4.23 9.23
CA TYR A 194 20.22 -5.02 10.40
C TYR A 194 21.68 -4.78 10.81
N LYS A 195 22.62 -4.88 9.86
CA LYS A 195 24.06 -4.74 10.11
C LYS A 195 24.45 -3.33 10.57
N ASN A 196 23.74 -2.31 10.09
CA ASN A 196 24.08 -0.90 10.32
C ASN A 196 23.12 -0.19 11.30
N ALA A 197 22.22 -0.92 11.95
CA ALA A 197 21.22 -0.35 12.86
C ALA A 197 21.84 0.60 13.89
N ALA A 198 22.96 0.22 14.51
CA ALA A 198 23.64 1.03 15.49
C ALA A 198 24.17 2.38 14.95
N SER A 199 24.43 2.50 13.64
CA SER A 199 24.94 3.74 13.05
C SER A 199 23.91 4.88 13.02
N PHE A 200 22.63 4.55 13.24
CA PHE A 200 21.54 5.51 13.32
C PHE A 200 20.68 5.36 14.60
N ASP A 201 21.29 4.81 15.68
CA ASP A 201 20.65 4.57 16.98
C ASP A 201 19.50 3.57 16.96
N GLY A 202 19.44 2.71 15.95
CA GLY A 202 18.45 1.64 15.82
C GLY A 202 18.88 0.38 16.59
N ASP A 203 17.88 -0.40 17.00
CA ASP A 203 18.07 -1.69 17.65
C ASP A 203 17.92 -2.82 16.63
N PRO A 204 19.00 -3.54 16.24
CA PRO A 204 18.90 -4.64 15.29
C PRO A 204 18.01 -5.79 15.81
N GLU A 205 17.90 -5.94 17.14
CA GLU A 205 17.02 -6.96 17.74
C GLU A 205 15.55 -6.54 17.74
N ARG A 206 15.22 -5.38 17.14
CA ARG A 206 13.88 -4.85 17.01
C ARG A 206 13.62 -4.39 15.58
N LEU A 207 14.05 -5.19 14.58
CA LEU A 207 13.82 -4.94 13.16
C LEU A 207 12.53 -5.62 12.72
N TYR A 208 11.59 -4.80 12.21
CA TYR A 208 10.30 -5.22 11.66
C TYR A 208 10.22 -4.77 10.21
N ILE A 209 9.49 -5.52 9.40
CA ILE A 209 9.24 -5.17 8.00
C ILE A 209 7.76 -5.04 7.73
N GLY A 210 7.41 -4.26 6.73
CA GLY A 210 6.06 -4.20 6.18
C GLY A 210 6.10 -3.82 4.71
N GLY A 211 5.03 -4.08 4.00
CA GLY A 211 4.93 -3.69 2.60
C GLY A 211 3.50 -3.76 2.12
N HIS A 212 3.17 -2.92 1.14
CA HIS A 212 1.82 -2.83 0.58
C HIS A 212 1.82 -3.21 -0.90
N SER A 213 0.77 -3.91 -1.36
CA SER A 213 0.60 -4.30 -2.77
C SER A 213 1.76 -5.19 -3.26
N SER A 214 2.45 -4.80 -4.34
CA SER A 214 3.68 -5.47 -4.78
C SER A 214 4.79 -5.43 -3.71
N GLY A 215 4.80 -4.43 -2.83
CA GLY A 215 5.65 -4.41 -1.63
C GLY A 215 5.21 -5.41 -0.56
N GLY A 216 3.89 -5.67 -0.45
CA GLY A 216 3.33 -6.75 0.40
C GLY A 216 3.77 -8.13 -0.07
N HIS A 217 3.79 -8.34 -1.38
CA HIS A 217 4.39 -9.53 -2.00
C HIS A 217 5.88 -9.67 -1.62
N LEU A 218 6.68 -8.62 -1.84
CA LEU A 218 8.12 -8.64 -1.50
C LEU A 218 8.37 -8.79 0.02
N CYS A 219 7.47 -8.28 0.86
CA CYS A 219 7.49 -8.54 2.31
C CYS A 219 7.31 -10.03 2.60
N GLY A 220 6.32 -10.68 1.98
CA GLY A 220 6.14 -12.13 2.08
C GLY A 220 7.37 -12.92 1.64
N VAL A 221 8.00 -12.52 0.52
CA VAL A 221 9.24 -13.13 0.01
C VAL A 221 10.41 -12.94 1.00
N ALA A 222 10.50 -11.77 1.65
CA ALA A 222 11.52 -11.52 2.67
C ALA A 222 11.32 -12.37 3.93
N LEU A 223 10.06 -12.63 4.32
CA LEU A 223 9.71 -13.44 5.49
C LEU A 223 10.09 -14.92 5.32
N VAL A 224 10.12 -15.43 4.08
CA VAL A 224 10.53 -16.80 3.76
C VAL A 224 12.01 -16.93 3.39
N THR A 225 12.81 -15.88 3.62
CA THR A 225 14.23 -15.88 3.30
C THR A 225 15.05 -16.63 4.34
N ASP A 226 15.92 -17.53 3.90
CA ASP A 226 16.97 -18.13 4.74
C ASP A 226 18.13 -17.13 4.90
N TRP A 227 18.05 -16.29 5.92
CA TRP A 227 19.01 -15.23 6.21
C TRP A 227 20.42 -15.77 6.51
N GLN A 228 20.49 -16.97 7.10
CA GLN A 228 21.79 -17.58 7.41
C GLN A 228 22.50 -18.05 6.15
N LYS A 229 21.76 -18.77 5.29
CA LYS A 229 22.34 -19.31 4.06
C LYS A 229 22.71 -18.23 3.04
N GLN A 230 21.83 -17.21 2.88
CA GLN A 230 21.98 -16.22 1.83
C GLN A 230 22.87 -15.03 2.25
N PHE A 231 22.86 -14.64 3.52
CA PHE A 231 23.52 -13.42 4.00
C PHE A 231 24.49 -13.64 5.17
N GLY A 232 24.61 -14.87 5.67
CA GLY A 232 25.45 -15.16 6.86
C GLY A 232 24.94 -14.48 8.12
N LEU A 233 23.62 -14.17 8.19
CA LEU A 233 22.98 -13.48 9.30
C LEU A 233 22.23 -14.47 10.20
N PRO A 234 21.93 -14.10 11.46
CA PRO A 234 21.06 -14.90 12.31
C PRO A 234 19.71 -15.17 11.62
N PRO A 235 19.11 -16.35 11.78
CA PRO A 235 17.86 -16.68 11.10
C PRO A 235 16.66 -15.87 11.59
N ASN A 236 16.79 -15.17 12.70
CA ASN A 236 15.74 -14.40 13.38
C ASN A 236 16.01 -12.89 13.39
N ILE A 237 16.68 -12.35 12.35
CA ILE A 237 16.92 -10.90 12.25
C ILE A 237 15.62 -10.09 12.20
N LEU A 238 14.57 -10.64 11.62
CA LEU A 238 13.24 -10.05 11.65
C LEU A 238 12.51 -10.44 12.94
N LYS A 239 11.68 -9.52 13.47
CA LYS A 239 10.86 -9.75 14.67
C LYS A 239 9.37 -9.76 14.37
N GLY A 240 8.98 -9.39 13.15
CA GLY A 240 7.61 -9.44 12.64
C GLY A 240 7.53 -8.91 11.22
N GLY A 241 6.45 -9.25 10.52
CA GLY A 241 6.15 -8.77 9.18
C GLY A 241 4.69 -8.38 9.00
N ALA A 242 4.44 -7.22 8.38
CA ALA A 242 3.13 -6.74 8.02
C ALA A 242 2.92 -6.83 6.51
N CYS A 243 2.21 -7.85 6.07
CA CYS A 243 1.87 -8.16 4.69
C CYS A 243 0.54 -7.48 4.35
N MET A 244 0.59 -6.29 3.70
CA MET A 244 -0.55 -5.40 3.49
C MET A 244 -1.02 -5.51 2.04
N SER A 245 -2.24 -6.01 1.81
CA SER A 245 -2.86 -6.11 0.47
C SER A 245 -1.92 -6.73 -0.57
N GLY A 246 -1.22 -7.79 -0.20
CA GLY A 246 -0.19 -8.41 -1.04
C GLY A 246 -0.73 -9.57 -1.90
N MET A 247 0.18 -10.19 -2.62
CA MET A 247 -0.05 -11.40 -3.42
C MET A 247 0.97 -12.45 -2.99
N TYR A 248 0.53 -13.66 -2.65
CA TYR A 248 1.40 -14.66 -2.02
C TYR A 248 1.47 -15.98 -2.79
N ASP A 249 0.58 -16.17 -3.77
CA ASP A 249 0.67 -17.19 -4.83
C ASP A 249 0.78 -16.48 -6.19
N MET A 250 1.90 -16.71 -6.88
CA MET A 250 2.18 -16.06 -8.16
C MET A 250 1.52 -16.74 -9.36
N LYS A 251 0.88 -17.90 -9.18
CA LYS A 251 0.22 -18.59 -10.30
C LYS A 251 -0.85 -17.74 -10.99
N PRO A 252 -1.87 -17.20 -10.30
CA PRO A 252 -2.87 -16.38 -10.95
C PRO A 252 -2.29 -15.04 -11.46
N VAL A 253 -1.27 -14.50 -10.78
CA VAL A 253 -0.57 -13.29 -11.23
C VAL A 253 0.12 -13.51 -12.58
N ARG A 254 0.77 -14.65 -12.77
CA ARG A 254 1.40 -15.06 -14.02
C ARG A 254 0.39 -15.18 -15.17
N LEU A 255 -0.83 -15.59 -14.87
CA LEU A 255 -1.90 -15.76 -15.85
C LEU A 255 -2.59 -14.44 -16.23
N SER A 256 -2.38 -13.37 -15.48
CA SER A 256 -2.96 -12.04 -15.73
C SER A 256 -2.05 -11.19 -16.63
N LYS A 257 -2.53 -10.02 -17.03
CA LYS A 257 -1.74 -8.97 -17.72
C LYS A 257 -0.41 -8.61 -17.05
N ARG A 258 -0.22 -8.98 -15.79
CA ARG A 258 1.09 -8.79 -15.13
C ARG A 258 2.17 -9.69 -15.72
N GLY A 259 1.80 -10.80 -16.35
CA GLY A 259 2.68 -11.64 -17.15
C GLY A 259 3.27 -10.97 -18.39
N ASP A 260 2.69 -9.86 -18.86
CA ASP A 260 3.21 -9.11 -20.02
C ASP A 260 4.53 -8.41 -19.71
N TYR A 261 4.76 -8.00 -18.46
CA TYR A 261 5.96 -7.29 -18.03
C TYR A 261 6.79 -8.06 -16.97
N VAL A 262 6.23 -9.09 -16.36
CA VAL A 262 6.97 -10.03 -15.52
C VAL A 262 7.16 -11.32 -16.31
N HIS A 263 8.39 -11.65 -16.65
CA HIS A 263 8.71 -12.82 -17.47
C HIS A 263 8.76 -14.09 -16.62
N PHE A 264 7.59 -14.50 -16.12
CA PHE A 264 7.46 -15.67 -15.26
C PHE A 264 7.90 -16.94 -15.96
N ASN A 265 8.65 -17.74 -15.21
CA ASN A 265 8.85 -19.17 -15.45
C ASN A 265 8.49 -19.95 -14.18
N ASP A 266 8.50 -21.28 -14.24
CA ASP A 266 8.10 -22.12 -13.12
C ASP A 266 8.99 -21.92 -11.87
N GLU A 267 10.30 -21.69 -12.10
CA GLU A 267 11.27 -21.43 -11.03
C GLU A 267 10.96 -20.10 -10.31
N MET A 268 10.73 -19.02 -11.09
CA MET A 268 10.38 -17.72 -10.52
C MET A 268 9.02 -17.75 -9.82
N GLU A 269 8.00 -18.36 -10.44
CA GLU A 269 6.69 -18.56 -9.84
C GLU A 269 6.80 -19.28 -8.49
N GLN A 270 7.57 -20.37 -8.44
CA GLN A 270 7.83 -21.11 -7.21
C GLN A 270 8.57 -20.26 -6.18
N ALA A 271 9.67 -19.64 -6.55
CA ALA A 271 10.52 -18.87 -5.63
C ALA A 271 9.84 -17.61 -5.08
N MET A 272 8.94 -16.98 -5.87
CA MET A 272 8.26 -15.73 -5.51
C MET A 272 6.88 -15.97 -4.85
N SER A 273 6.40 -17.21 -4.77
CA SER A 273 5.16 -17.55 -4.07
C SER A 273 5.43 -17.87 -2.60
N SER A 274 5.42 -16.87 -1.73
CA SER A 274 5.71 -17.06 -0.29
C SER A 274 4.78 -18.06 0.38
N GLN A 275 3.56 -18.23 -0.11
CA GLN A 275 2.60 -19.23 0.37
C GLN A 275 3.09 -20.67 0.21
N ARG A 276 4.07 -20.91 -0.67
CA ARG A 276 4.66 -22.26 -0.91
C ARG A 276 5.85 -22.55 0.01
N HIS A 277 6.26 -21.61 0.88
CA HIS A 277 7.46 -21.66 1.72
C HIS A 277 7.18 -21.30 3.18
N LEU A 278 5.99 -21.61 3.69
CA LEU A 278 5.53 -21.22 5.03
C LEU A 278 6.39 -21.79 6.16
N ASP A 279 7.04 -22.94 5.94
CA ASP A 279 7.97 -23.56 6.88
C ASP A 279 9.14 -22.62 7.26
N GLN A 280 9.54 -21.73 6.35
CA GLN A 280 10.62 -20.76 6.55
C GLN A 280 10.20 -19.57 7.44
N ILE A 281 8.91 -19.29 7.60
CA ILE A 281 8.43 -18.16 8.41
C ILE A 281 8.63 -18.47 9.89
N ARG A 282 9.38 -17.60 10.57
CA ARG A 282 9.82 -17.79 11.98
C ARG A 282 9.31 -16.71 12.92
N VAL A 283 8.53 -15.75 12.42
CA VAL A 283 8.11 -14.54 13.17
C VAL A 283 6.60 -14.33 13.02
N PRO A 284 5.98 -13.57 13.92
CA PRO A 284 4.58 -13.16 13.76
C PRO A 284 4.36 -12.40 12.45
N VAL A 285 3.23 -12.69 11.80
CA VAL A 285 2.81 -12.04 10.56
C VAL A 285 1.46 -11.37 10.79
N VAL A 286 1.33 -10.11 10.38
CA VAL A 286 0.06 -9.43 10.26
C VAL A 286 -0.29 -9.36 8.78
N VAL A 287 -1.46 -9.86 8.40
CA VAL A 287 -1.98 -9.79 7.03
C VAL A 287 -3.17 -8.85 7.03
N THR A 288 -3.17 -7.86 6.14
CA THR A 288 -4.27 -6.88 6.07
C THR A 288 -4.78 -6.75 4.65
N TYR A 289 -6.08 -6.51 4.48
CA TYR A 289 -6.68 -6.16 3.20
C TYR A 289 -7.94 -5.32 3.39
N GLY A 290 -8.32 -4.57 2.35
CA GLY A 290 -9.54 -3.77 2.31
C GLY A 290 -10.70 -4.52 1.65
N THR A 291 -11.93 -4.35 2.15
CA THR A 291 -13.11 -5.03 1.57
C THR A 291 -13.55 -4.46 0.22
N ASN A 292 -13.03 -3.28 -0.16
CA ASN A 292 -13.25 -2.67 -1.47
C ASN A 292 -12.05 -2.87 -2.42
N GLU A 293 -11.22 -3.89 -2.18
CA GLU A 293 -10.21 -4.36 -3.13
C GLU A 293 -10.82 -5.39 -4.08
N THR A 294 -10.11 -5.73 -5.17
CA THR A 294 -10.57 -6.80 -6.07
C THR A 294 -10.78 -8.11 -5.29
N PRO A 295 -11.75 -8.94 -5.66
CA PRO A 295 -12.00 -10.22 -5.00
C PRO A 295 -10.77 -11.12 -4.90
N GLU A 296 -9.88 -11.07 -5.90
CA GLU A 296 -8.66 -11.87 -5.94
C GLU A 296 -7.61 -11.39 -4.92
N PHE A 297 -7.42 -10.07 -4.74
CA PHE A 297 -6.57 -9.56 -3.68
C PHE A 297 -7.09 -9.95 -2.30
N GLN A 298 -8.40 -9.81 -2.07
CA GLN A 298 -9.04 -10.25 -0.83
C GLN A 298 -8.82 -11.77 -0.62
N ARG A 299 -9.03 -12.60 -1.66
CA ARG A 299 -8.81 -14.05 -1.59
C ARG A 299 -7.37 -14.37 -1.22
N GLN A 300 -6.38 -13.81 -1.91
CA GLN A 300 -4.97 -14.11 -1.66
C GLN A 300 -4.55 -13.76 -0.22
N ASN A 301 -5.06 -12.66 0.34
CA ASN A 301 -4.76 -12.29 1.72
C ASN A 301 -5.42 -13.25 2.73
N ARG A 302 -6.69 -13.63 2.50
CA ARG A 302 -7.37 -14.63 3.35
C ARG A 302 -6.70 -16.00 3.28
N ASP A 303 -6.36 -16.45 2.07
CA ASP A 303 -5.75 -17.78 1.86
C ASP A 303 -4.36 -17.85 2.49
N PHE A 304 -3.55 -16.80 2.35
CA PHE A 304 -2.23 -16.72 2.98
C PHE A 304 -2.34 -16.76 4.51
N ALA A 305 -3.23 -16.00 5.10
CA ALA A 305 -3.46 -16.02 6.54
C ALA A 305 -3.99 -17.37 7.02
N ALA A 306 -4.90 -17.99 6.28
CA ALA A 306 -5.43 -19.33 6.59
C ALA A 306 -4.31 -20.39 6.51
N ALA A 307 -3.47 -20.34 5.48
CA ALA A 307 -2.34 -21.23 5.31
C ALA A 307 -1.29 -21.08 6.43
N LEU A 308 -0.97 -19.83 6.83
CA LEU A 308 -0.11 -19.55 7.97
C LEU A 308 -0.68 -20.17 9.26
N LYS A 309 -1.96 -19.96 9.51
CA LYS A 309 -2.65 -20.51 10.68
C LYS A 309 -2.62 -22.03 10.67
N ALA A 310 -2.90 -22.66 9.54
CA ALA A 310 -2.85 -24.13 9.38
C ALA A 310 -1.44 -24.68 9.58
N ALA A 311 -0.41 -23.93 9.21
CA ALA A 311 1.00 -24.26 9.45
C ALA A 311 1.47 -23.96 10.89
N GLY A 312 0.58 -23.54 11.79
CA GLY A 312 0.90 -23.22 13.19
C GLY A 312 1.74 -21.96 13.36
N LYS A 313 1.75 -21.06 12.37
CA LYS A 313 2.50 -19.81 12.44
C LYS A 313 1.67 -18.72 13.14
N PRO A 314 2.27 -17.89 13.99
CA PRO A 314 1.57 -16.75 14.57
C PRO A 314 1.12 -15.77 13.48
N VAL A 315 -0.18 -15.63 13.30
CA VAL A 315 -0.75 -14.74 12.29
C VAL A 315 -1.98 -14.01 12.83
N GLU A 316 -2.07 -12.74 12.47
CA GLU A 316 -3.27 -11.91 12.64
C GLU A 316 -3.78 -11.50 11.26
N LEU A 317 -5.08 -11.69 10.99
CA LEU A 317 -5.73 -11.22 9.78
C LEU A 317 -6.62 -10.01 10.13
N ILE A 318 -6.41 -8.89 9.47
CA ILE A 318 -7.19 -7.66 9.63
C ILE A 318 -7.94 -7.38 8.32
N GLU A 319 -9.25 -7.50 8.38
CA GLU A 319 -10.16 -7.07 7.32
C GLU A 319 -10.54 -5.61 7.56
N ALA A 320 -10.07 -4.71 6.68
CA ALA A 320 -10.38 -3.28 6.76
C ALA A 320 -11.66 -2.97 5.99
N LYS A 321 -12.78 -2.82 6.71
CA LYS A 321 -14.09 -2.56 6.11
C LYS A 321 -14.12 -1.22 5.39
N ASN A 322 -14.63 -1.22 4.15
CA ASN A 322 -14.82 -0.06 3.29
C ASN A 322 -13.52 0.63 2.82
N TYR A 323 -12.36 -0.02 2.98
CA TYR A 323 -11.10 0.47 2.42
C TYR A 323 -10.87 -0.16 1.04
N ASN A 324 -10.52 0.67 0.06
CA ASN A 324 -9.98 0.21 -1.21
C ASN A 324 -8.45 0.08 -1.14
N HIS A 325 -7.85 -0.45 -2.21
CA HIS A 325 -6.42 -0.72 -2.28
C HIS A 325 -5.52 0.49 -2.01
N PHE A 326 -5.87 1.66 -2.51
CA PHE A 326 -5.05 2.87 -2.35
C PHE A 326 -5.27 3.53 -0.99
N GLU A 327 -6.48 3.43 -0.42
CA GLU A 327 -6.75 3.84 0.96
C GLU A 327 -6.01 2.94 1.97
N MET A 328 -5.88 1.64 1.66
CA MET A 328 -5.02 0.75 2.44
C MET A 328 -3.57 1.23 2.42
N MET A 329 -3.04 1.61 1.24
CA MET A 329 -1.71 2.22 1.12
C MET A 329 -1.57 3.46 2.01
N GLU A 330 -2.48 4.41 1.87
CA GLU A 330 -2.43 5.69 2.60
C GLU A 330 -2.53 5.47 4.13
N SER A 331 -3.28 4.46 4.56
CA SER A 331 -3.48 4.14 5.97
C SER A 331 -2.20 3.74 6.72
N VAL A 332 -1.10 3.43 6.01
CA VAL A 332 0.23 3.19 6.62
C VAL A 332 0.74 4.42 7.36
N GLY A 333 0.42 5.60 6.83
CA GLY A 333 0.76 6.90 7.44
C GLY A 333 -0.22 7.41 8.49
N HIS A 334 -1.22 6.62 8.87
CA HIS A 334 -2.22 7.01 9.84
C HIS A 334 -2.19 6.09 11.07
N PRO A 335 -1.85 6.57 12.28
CA PRO A 335 -1.61 5.71 13.45
C PRO A 335 -2.87 4.94 13.90
N TYR A 336 -4.06 5.42 13.57
CA TYR A 336 -5.36 4.78 13.86
C TYR A 336 -5.95 4.06 12.65
N GLY A 337 -5.36 4.23 11.46
CA GLY A 337 -5.74 3.49 10.25
C GLY A 337 -5.33 2.02 10.32
N PRO A 338 -5.94 1.15 9.50
CA PRO A 338 -5.70 -0.30 9.61
C PRO A 338 -4.21 -0.67 9.53
N ASN A 339 -3.46 -0.14 8.57
CA ASN A 339 -2.06 -0.51 8.38
C ASN A 339 -1.10 0.18 9.34
N GLY A 340 -1.29 1.47 9.64
CA GLY A 340 -0.46 2.18 10.61
C GLY A 340 -0.61 1.58 12.00
N ARG A 341 -1.85 1.34 12.43
CA ARG A 341 -2.14 0.67 13.70
C ARG A 341 -1.53 -0.74 13.76
N ALA A 342 -1.66 -1.53 12.69
CA ALA A 342 -1.09 -2.87 12.62
C ALA A 342 0.44 -2.85 12.76
N GLY A 343 1.12 -1.94 12.04
CA GLY A 343 2.57 -1.77 12.14
C GLY A 343 3.02 -1.35 13.54
N LEU A 344 2.34 -0.39 14.17
CA LEU A 344 2.65 0.05 15.53
C LEU A 344 2.41 -1.06 16.56
N ALA A 345 1.27 -1.74 16.48
CA ALA A 345 0.92 -2.84 17.40
C ALA A 345 1.93 -3.99 17.32
N MET A 346 2.34 -4.38 16.09
CA MET A 346 3.37 -5.40 15.88
C MET A 346 4.69 -5.05 16.59
N MET A 347 5.07 -3.77 16.60
CA MET A 347 6.25 -3.26 17.31
C MET A 347 6.02 -2.99 18.79
N LYS A 348 4.81 -3.21 19.31
CA LYS A 348 4.38 -2.87 20.68
C LYS A 348 4.54 -1.37 21.00
N LEU A 349 4.21 -0.52 20.01
CA LEU A 349 4.21 0.92 20.13
C LEU A 349 2.78 1.44 20.15
N ASN A 350 2.58 2.56 20.86
CA ASN A 350 1.31 3.29 20.87
C ASN A 350 1.32 4.41 19.82
N ALA A 351 0.14 4.79 19.35
CA ALA A 351 -0.03 6.04 18.62
C ALA A 351 0.38 7.22 19.53
N ALA A 352 1.24 8.10 19.02
CA ALA A 352 1.67 9.31 19.72
C ALA A 352 0.72 10.48 19.43
#